data_604ef42113415f3297b737399c287e7d
#
_entry.id   604ef42113415f3297b737399c287e7d
#
_cell.length_a   1.000
_cell.length_b   1.000
_cell.length_c   1.000
_cell.angle_alpha   90.00
_cell.angle_beta   90.00
_cell.angle_gamma   90.00
#
_symmetry.space_group_name_H-M   'P 1'
#
loop_
_entity.id
_entity.type
_entity.pdbx_description
1 polymer ?
#
loop_
_entity_poly.entity_id
_entity_poly.type
_entity_poly.pdbx_seq_one_letter_code
_entity_poly.pdbx_strand_id
1 'polypeptide(L)'
;MKISPLGAVIAADILDVDLAKPLDDQTIALIGDAWNDQLVLRFRNQRLNDDDLLRFSRYFGELDPPGPNPYGVTFLPEYPEINVISNVRDDAGVPIGNLGDGEAVWHADMTYIDN
;
A
#
# COMPACT_ATOMS: atom_id res chain seq x y z
N MET A 1 6.58 1.55 -19.79
CA MET A 1 5.51 0.93 -18.96
C MET A 1 4.53 0.20 -19.88
N LYS A 2 4.00 -0.94 -19.42
CA LYS A 2 2.97 -1.71 -20.14
C LYS A 2 1.89 -2.15 -19.16
N ILE A 3 0.63 -2.01 -19.54
CA ILE A 3 -0.55 -2.43 -18.79
C ILE A 3 -1.04 -3.76 -19.38
N SER A 4 -1.22 -4.78 -18.55
CA SER A 4 -1.65 -6.11 -18.96
C SER A 4 -2.83 -6.58 -18.10
N PRO A 5 -4.07 -6.48 -18.58
CA PRO A 5 -5.24 -6.97 -17.85
C PRO A 5 -5.11 -8.45 -17.46
N LEU A 6 -5.52 -8.80 -16.25
CA LEU A 6 -5.42 -10.17 -15.71
C LEU A 6 -6.69 -10.97 -15.87
N GLY A 7 -7.80 -10.34 -16.16
CA GLY A 7 -9.10 -10.99 -16.28
C GLY A 7 -10.05 -10.17 -17.13
N ALA A 8 -11.30 -10.58 -17.11
CA ALA A 8 -12.34 -9.96 -17.93
C ALA A 8 -12.93 -8.66 -17.32
N VAL A 9 -12.78 -8.43 -16.02
CA VAL A 9 -13.50 -7.36 -15.31
C VAL A 9 -12.60 -6.47 -14.46
N ILE A 10 -11.72 -7.03 -13.65
CA ILE A 10 -10.85 -6.26 -12.75
C ILE A 10 -9.42 -6.81 -12.76
N ALA A 11 -8.50 -5.96 -12.38
CA ALA A 11 -7.08 -6.17 -12.17
C ALA A 11 -6.21 -6.18 -13.42
N ALA A 12 -5.08 -5.49 -13.32
CA ALA A 12 -4.02 -5.49 -14.32
C ALA A 12 -2.62 -5.58 -13.69
N ASP A 13 -1.70 -6.22 -14.41
CA ASP A 13 -0.26 -6.09 -14.16
C ASP A 13 0.27 -4.81 -14.79
N ILE A 14 1.01 -4.05 -14.00
CA ILE A 14 1.83 -2.93 -14.48
C ILE A 14 3.26 -3.42 -14.61
N LEU A 15 3.74 -3.46 -15.84
CA LEU A 15 5.04 -4.00 -16.21
C LEU A 15 6.00 -2.88 -16.64
N ASP A 16 7.29 -3.17 -16.61
CA ASP A 16 8.36 -2.28 -17.07
C ASP A 16 8.35 -0.92 -16.37
N VAL A 17 8.10 -0.93 -15.06
CA VAL A 17 8.22 0.22 -14.16
C VAL A 17 8.98 -0.18 -12.92
N ASP A 18 9.82 0.71 -12.42
CA ASP A 18 10.61 0.55 -11.19
C ASP A 18 10.14 1.60 -10.18
N LEU A 19 9.36 1.17 -9.20
CA LEU A 19 8.79 2.05 -8.18
C LEU A 19 9.83 2.53 -7.15
N ALA A 20 11.01 1.92 -7.11
CA ALA A 20 12.13 2.42 -6.31
C ALA A 20 12.74 3.71 -6.88
N LYS A 21 12.29 4.18 -8.05
CA LYS A 21 12.73 5.42 -8.67
C LYS A 21 11.59 6.44 -8.72
N PRO A 22 11.91 7.74 -8.72
CA PRO A 22 10.93 8.76 -9.05
C PRO A 22 10.30 8.50 -10.43
N LEU A 23 8.99 8.66 -10.51
CA LEU A 23 8.24 8.53 -11.75
C LEU A 23 8.00 9.92 -12.35
N ASP A 24 7.92 10.00 -13.68
CA ASP A 24 7.49 11.20 -14.37
C ASP A 24 5.96 11.34 -14.33
N ASP A 25 5.48 12.57 -14.53
CA ASP A 25 4.05 12.90 -14.44
C ASP A 25 3.21 12.11 -15.45
N GLN A 26 3.75 11.79 -16.62
CA GLN A 26 3.05 10.99 -17.62
C GLN A 26 2.85 9.55 -17.14
N THR A 27 3.88 8.96 -16.54
CA THR A 27 3.81 7.60 -15.96
C THR A 27 2.82 7.56 -14.78
N ILE A 28 2.84 8.58 -13.90
CA ILE A 28 1.91 8.69 -12.77
C ILE A 28 0.47 8.78 -13.28
N ALA A 29 0.20 9.65 -14.27
CA ALA A 29 -1.15 9.79 -14.87
C ALA A 29 -1.64 8.47 -15.49
N LEU A 30 -0.78 7.78 -16.23
CA LEU A 30 -1.13 6.48 -16.83
C LEU A 30 -1.42 5.38 -15.78
N ILE A 31 -0.74 5.40 -14.64
CA ILE A 31 -1.03 4.49 -13.52
C ILE A 31 -2.39 4.84 -12.91
N GLY A 32 -2.68 6.13 -12.71
CA GLY A 32 -3.97 6.60 -12.19
C GLY A 32 -5.14 6.21 -13.10
N ASP A 33 -5.00 6.42 -14.40
CA ASP A 33 -6.00 6.02 -15.40
C ASP A 33 -6.22 4.50 -15.38
N ALA A 34 -5.13 3.72 -15.36
CA ALA A 34 -5.21 2.27 -15.27
C ALA A 34 -5.88 1.80 -13.97
N TRP A 35 -5.64 2.49 -12.86
CA TRP A 35 -6.28 2.18 -11.58
C TRP A 35 -7.78 2.44 -11.63
N ASN A 36 -8.20 3.57 -12.15
CA ASN A 36 -9.62 3.89 -12.34
C ASN A 36 -10.33 2.87 -13.23
N ASP A 37 -9.64 2.36 -14.26
CA ASP A 37 -10.20 1.44 -15.26
C ASP A 37 -10.26 0.00 -14.75
N GLN A 38 -9.21 -0.45 -14.03
CA GLN A 38 -9.01 -1.85 -13.63
C GLN A 38 -9.27 -2.12 -12.15
N LEU A 39 -9.44 -1.08 -11.31
CA LEU A 39 -9.72 -1.09 -9.88
C LEU A 39 -8.61 -1.71 -8.99
N VAL A 40 -7.87 -2.67 -9.48
CA VAL A 40 -6.73 -3.30 -8.80
C VAL A 40 -5.53 -3.34 -9.73
N LEU A 41 -4.41 -2.82 -9.27
CA LEU A 41 -3.13 -2.88 -9.99
C LEU A 41 -2.12 -3.72 -9.24
N ARG A 42 -1.39 -4.56 -9.99
CA ARG A 42 -0.33 -5.38 -9.44
C ARG A 42 1.02 -5.02 -10.06
N PHE A 43 1.95 -4.66 -9.21
CA PHE A 43 3.33 -4.36 -9.58
C PHE A 43 4.24 -5.51 -9.15
N ARG A 44 4.72 -6.30 -10.08
CA ARG A 44 5.57 -7.44 -9.77
C ARG A 44 7.03 -7.06 -9.66
N ASN A 45 7.80 -7.85 -8.89
CA ASN A 45 9.26 -7.77 -8.78
C ASN A 45 9.78 -6.40 -8.29
N GLN A 46 8.99 -5.69 -7.48
CA GLN A 46 9.40 -4.46 -6.84
C GLN A 46 10.24 -4.76 -5.58
N ARG A 47 11.23 -3.91 -5.32
CA ARG A 47 12.02 -3.92 -4.09
C ARG A 47 12.02 -2.49 -3.56
N LEU A 48 11.07 -2.19 -2.70
CA LEU A 48 10.87 -0.88 -2.11
C LEU A 48 11.38 -0.87 -0.68
N ASN A 49 12.01 0.24 -0.28
CA ASN A 49 12.14 0.62 1.11
C ASN A 49 10.94 1.48 1.52
N ASP A 50 10.89 1.91 2.79
CA ASP A 50 9.76 2.67 3.33
C ASP A 50 9.65 4.06 2.68
N ASP A 51 10.76 4.72 2.37
CA ASP A 51 10.77 5.99 1.63
C ASP A 51 10.20 5.84 0.22
N ASP A 52 10.54 4.75 -0.46
CA ASP A 52 10.03 4.46 -1.81
C ASP A 52 8.51 4.24 -1.77
N LEU A 53 8.02 3.50 -0.76
CA LEU A 53 6.60 3.24 -0.56
C LEU A 53 5.84 4.55 -0.33
N LEU A 54 6.30 5.39 0.59
CA LEU A 54 5.66 6.68 0.87
C LEU A 54 5.71 7.61 -0.34
N ARG A 55 6.85 7.70 -1.03
CA ARG A 55 6.98 8.50 -2.25
C ARG A 55 5.96 8.06 -3.30
N PHE A 56 5.85 6.77 -3.57
CA PHE A 56 4.91 6.23 -4.54
C PHE A 56 3.46 6.53 -4.14
N SER A 57 3.11 6.31 -2.89
CA SER A 57 1.76 6.56 -2.38
C SER A 57 1.35 8.03 -2.52
N ARG A 58 2.29 8.96 -2.25
CA ARG A 58 2.04 10.41 -2.36
C ARG A 58 1.75 10.92 -3.78
N TYR A 59 2.03 10.14 -4.81
CA TYR A 59 1.60 10.51 -6.17
C TYR A 59 0.08 10.50 -6.36
N PHE A 60 -0.65 9.80 -5.50
CA PHE A 60 -2.09 9.59 -5.63
C PHE A 60 -2.92 10.29 -4.54
N GLY A 61 -2.29 10.96 -3.60
CA GLY A 61 -2.97 11.71 -2.55
C GLY A 61 -2.10 11.99 -1.34
N GLU A 62 -2.67 12.73 -0.40
CA GLU A 62 -2.09 12.91 0.94
C GLU A 62 -2.16 11.59 1.71
N LEU A 63 -1.16 11.35 2.57
CA LEU A 63 -1.12 10.15 3.38
C LEU A 63 -1.79 10.42 4.72
N ASP A 64 -2.76 9.61 5.05
CA ASP A 64 -3.37 9.64 6.38
C ASP A 64 -2.44 9.00 7.41
N PRO A 65 -2.44 9.51 8.66
CA PRO A 65 -1.83 8.78 9.76
C PRO A 65 -2.59 7.47 9.99
N PRO A 66 -1.90 6.40 10.41
CA PRO A 66 -2.57 5.14 10.70
C PRO A 66 -3.62 5.34 11.78
N GLY A 67 -4.74 4.65 11.64
CA GLY A 67 -5.80 4.64 12.64
C GLY A 67 -5.30 4.13 14.01
N PRO A 68 -6.04 4.39 15.09
CA PRO A 68 -5.70 3.90 16.40
C PRO A 68 -5.61 2.37 16.39
N ASN A 69 -4.54 1.84 16.98
CA ASN A 69 -4.35 0.40 17.11
C ASN A 69 -4.48 -0.06 18.58
N PRO A 70 -4.78 -1.33 18.83
CA PRO A 70 -5.00 -1.86 20.18
C PRO A 70 -3.80 -1.71 21.15
N TYR A 71 -2.61 -1.56 20.59
CA TYR A 71 -1.37 -1.46 21.35
C TYR A 71 -0.99 -0.02 21.69
N GLY A 72 -1.62 0.98 21.06
CA GLY A 72 -1.33 2.40 21.29
C GLY A 72 0.09 2.83 20.92
N VAL A 73 0.76 2.07 20.05
CA VAL A 73 2.15 2.32 19.65
C VAL A 73 2.27 2.42 18.13
N THR A 74 3.25 3.20 17.68
CA THR A 74 3.66 3.24 16.27
C THR A 74 4.81 2.26 16.08
N PHE A 75 4.62 1.24 15.25
CA PHE A 75 5.63 0.20 15.02
C PHE A 75 6.82 0.69 14.20
N LEU A 76 6.62 1.74 13.39
CA LEU A 76 7.67 2.45 12.65
C LEU A 76 7.63 3.93 13.01
N PRO A 77 8.30 4.37 14.10
CA PRO A 77 8.25 5.76 14.56
C PRO A 77 8.79 6.77 13.54
N GLU A 78 9.72 6.36 12.66
CA GLU A 78 10.29 7.19 11.60
C GLU A 78 9.34 7.33 10.39
N TYR A 79 8.33 6.44 10.28
CA TYR A 79 7.36 6.37 9.20
C TYR A 79 5.95 6.20 9.77
N PRO A 80 5.43 7.23 10.46
CA PRO A 80 4.15 7.11 11.18
C PRO A 80 2.94 6.88 10.26
N GLU A 81 3.06 7.15 8.97
CA GLU A 81 2.01 6.90 7.97
C GLU A 81 1.94 5.42 7.55
N ILE A 82 2.96 4.61 7.89
CA ILE A 82 2.97 3.19 7.55
C ILE A 82 2.33 2.37 8.67
N ASN A 83 1.20 1.76 8.36
CA ASN A 83 0.58 0.80 9.27
C ASN A 83 1.15 -0.60 9.05
N VAL A 84 1.91 -1.09 10.01
CA VAL A 84 2.51 -2.44 9.92
C VAL A 84 1.48 -3.49 10.28
N ILE A 85 1.07 -4.28 9.31
CA ILE A 85 0.17 -5.42 9.49
C ILE A 85 1.00 -6.69 9.52
N SER A 86 1.07 -7.35 10.67
CA SER A 86 1.92 -8.54 10.85
C SER A 86 1.48 -9.39 12.04
N ASN A 87 1.56 -10.70 11.87
CA ASN A 87 1.45 -11.68 12.95
C ASN A 87 2.82 -12.15 13.48
N VAL A 88 3.90 -11.58 12.98
CA VAL A 88 5.26 -11.89 13.42
C VAL A 88 5.53 -11.30 14.79
N ARG A 89 6.30 -12.00 15.58
CA ARG A 89 6.79 -11.56 16.90
C ARG A 89 8.32 -11.55 16.88
N ASP A 90 8.90 -10.67 17.67
CA ASP A 90 10.34 -10.66 17.89
C ASP A 90 10.79 -11.84 18.78
N ASP A 91 12.11 -11.94 19.04
CA ASP A 91 12.70 -13.00 19.86
C ASP A 91 12.22 -12.99 21.33
N ALA A 92 11.67 -11.87 21.78
CA ALA A 92 11.05 -11.72 23.10
C ALA A 92 9.54 -12.06 23.10
N GLY A 93 8.98 -12.40 21.93
CA GLY A 93 7.56 -12.70 21.77
C GLY A 93 6.67 -11.46 21.65
N VAL A 94 7.24 -10.27 21.47
CA VAL A 94 6.49 -9.02 21.31
C VAL A 94 6.04 -8.86 19.85
N PRO A 95 4.76 -8.49 19.59
CA PRO A 95 4.30 -8.23 18.24
C PRO A 95 5.08 -7.11 17.57
N ILE A 96 5.43 -7.29 16.29
CA ILE A 96 6.10 -6.27 15.47
C ILE A 96 5.13 -5.53 14.53
N GLY A 97 3.84 -5.79 14.64
CA GLY A 97 2.79 -5.15 13.84
C GLY A 97 1.40 -5.35 14.42
N ASN A 98 0.43 -4.77 13.75
CA ASN A 98 -0.99 -4.81 14.10
C ASN A 98 -1.68 -6.10 13.65
N LEU A 99 -2.89 -6.34 14.19
CA LEU A 99 -3.87 -7.35 13.84
C LEU A 99 -3.53 -8.79 14.22
N GLY A 100 -2.28 -9.13 14.45
CA GLY A 100 -1.89 -10.50 14.81
C GLY A 100 -2.28 -11.51 13.73
N ASP A 101 -2.79 -12.67 14.17
CA ASP A 101 -3.20 -13.82 13.35
C ASP A 101 -4.73 -13.97 13.28
N GLY A 102 -5.47 -12.92 13.61
CA GLY A 102 -6.94 -12.90 13.54
C GLY A 102 -7.46 -13.02 12.10
N GLU A 103 -8.64 -13.63 11.95
CA GLU A 103 -9.29 -13.75 10.66
C GLU A 103 -9.82 -12.40 10.18
N ALA A 104 -9.54 -12.04 8.92
CA ALA A 104 -10.10 -10.86 8.29
C ALA A 104 -11.53 -11.13 7.82
N VAL A 105 -12.46 -10.28 8.24
CA VAL A 105 -13.83 -10.27 7.68
C VAL A 105 -13.88 -9.35 6.47
N TRP A 106 -14.85 -9.57 5.58
CA TRP A 106 -15.11 -8.67 4.46
C TRP A 106 -15.40 -7.25 4.96
N HIS A 107 -14.66 -6.28 4.50
CA HIS A 107 -14.76 -4.88 4.90
C HIS A 107 -14.32 -3.95 3.76
N ALA A 108 -14.57 -2.67 3.94
CA ALA A 108 -13.92 -1.60 3.19
C ALA A 108 -13.16 -0.71 4.19
N ASP A 109 -11.94 -0.35 3.82
CA ASP A 109 -11.11 0.51 4.68
C ASP A 109 -11.62 1.95 4.68
N MET A 110 -11.39 2.64 5.80
CA MET A 110 -11.55 4.09 5.96
C MET A 110 -12.92 4.68 5.56
N THR A 111 -13.97 3.86 5.49
CA THR A 111 -15.34 4.30 5.12
C THR A 111 -16.00 5.23 6.13
N TYR A 112 -15.37 5.48 7.27
CA TYR A 112 -15.84 6.32 8.36
C TYR A 112 -15.23 7.74 8.35
N ILE A 113 -14.39 8.05 7.37
CA ILE A 113 -13.83 9.39 7.18
C ILE A 113 -14.43 10.05 5.94
N ASP A 114 -14.67 11.36 6.04
CA ASP A 114 -15.14 12.19 4.93
C ASP A 114 -13.92 12.64 4.11
N ASN A 115 -13.65 11.98 2.98
CA ASN A 115 -12.68 12.37 1.96
C ASN A 115 -13.32 12.38 0.58
#